data_018694abedb01c23c4a25b05ff2e4b90
#
_entry.id   018694abedb01c23c4a25b05ff2e4b90
#
_cell.length_a   1.000
_cell.length_b   1.000
_cell.length_c   1.000
_cell.angle_alpha   90.00
_cell.angle_beta   90.00
_cell.angle_gamma   90.00
#
_symmetry.space_group_name_H-M   'P 1'
#
loop_
_entity.id
_entity.type
_entity.pdbx_description
1 polymer ?
#
loop_
_entity_poly.entity_id
_entity_poly.type
_entity_poly.pdbx_seq_one_letter_code
_entity_poly.pdbx_strand_id
1 'polypeptide(L)'
;VAGGGIRREHLNSSTTYQIQGITVGSQEREPIEILLAEDNPGDVKLTRKALDQGDLLNNLHVVNDGVEAMKFLKSEGEYADTPMPDLLLLDLNMPKKDGRQVMEDMEADPELSRIPVVVLTSSEAEEDVVRSYELSANAYLTKPVDFDGFVEIIGHLENFWFEVVKMPPK
;
A
#
# COMPACT_ATOMS: atom_id res chain seq x y z
N VAL A 1 43.17 1.51 25.81
CA VAL A 1 41.76 1.71 25.53
C VAL A 1 41.64 2.26 24.12
N ALA A 2 41.45 1.39 23.12
CA ALA A 2 41.25 1.79 21.74
C ALA A 2 39.75 2.07 21.55
N GLY A 3 39.38 3.35 21.43
CA GLY A 3 38.07 3.77 21.03
C GLY A 3 37.86 3.40 19.56
N GLY A 4 36.98 2.42 19.32
CA GLY A 4 36.52 2.10 17.96
C GLY A 4 35.69 3.25 17.43
N GLY A 5 36.30 4.06 16.56
CA GLY A 5 35.59 5.16 15.90
C GLY A 5 34.65 4.65 14.80
N ILE A 6 33.41 5.08 14.84
CA ILE A 6 32.48 4.88 13.75
C ILE A 6 32.83 5.88 12.64
N ARG A 7 33.22 5.39 11.48
CA ARG A 7 33.49 6.25 10.32
C ARG A 7 32.28 6.21 9.38
N ARG A 8 31.77 7.38 9.04
CA ARG A 8 30.67 7.56 8.08
C ARG A 8 31.24 7.93 6.73
N GLU A 9 31.05 7.09 5.73
CA GLU A 9 31.41 7.40 4.34
C GLU A 9 30.15 7.45 3.48
N HIS A 10 30.01 8.57 2.74
CA HIS A 10 28.96 8.73 1.73
C HIS A 10 29.50 8.33 0.36
N LEU A 11 29.07 7.20 -0.15
CA LEU A 11 29.27 6.81 -1.54
C LEU A 11 27.89 6.65 -2.19
N ASN A 12 27.54 7.62 -3.07
CA ASN A 12 26.35 7.58 -3.94
C ASN A 12 25.10 7.01 -3.29
N SER A 13 24.37 7.84 -2.53
CA SER A 13 23.04 7.60 -1.96
C SER A 13 22.86 6.41 -0.99
N SER A 14 23.87 5.62 -0.71
CA SER A 14 23.82 4.55 0.30
C SER A 14 24.66 4.92 1.52
N THR A 15 24.05 4.96 2.69
CA THR A 15 24.79 5.18 3.95
C THR A 15 25.36 3.86 4.44
N THR A 16 26.67 3.72 4.40
CA THR A 16 27.38 2.53 4.87
C THR A 16 28.03 2.81 6.23
N TYR A 17 27.83 1.94 7.17
CA TYR A 17 28.47 2.01 8.49
C TYR A 17 29.55 0.93 8.59
N GLN A 18 30.75 1.32 9.00
CA GLN A 18 31.83 0.37 9.36
C GLN A 18 31.92 0.21 10.87
N ILE A 19 31.70 -0.99 11.35
CA ILE A 19 31.90 -1.37 12.73
C ILE A 19 32.88 -2.56 12.74
N GLN A 20 34.07 -2.35 13.28
CA GLN A 20 35.07 -3.41 13.45
C GLN A 20 35.41 -4.22 12.16
N GLY A 21 35.44 -3.54 11.01
CA GLY A 21 35.80 -4.18 9.73
C GLY A 21 34.65 -4.89 9.03
N ILE A 22 33.43 -4.83 9.57
CA ILE A 22 32.23 -5.33 8.92
C ILE A 22 31.53 -4.15 8.26
N THR A 23 31.38 -4.23 6.95
CA THR A 23 30.56 -3.26 6.19
C THR A 23 29.08 -3.62 6.33
N VAL A 24 28.34 -2.83 7.09
CA VAL A 24 26.87 -2.96 7.16
C VAL A 24 26.28 -1.93 6.20
N GLY A 25 25.87 -2.38 5.03
CA GLY A 25 25.06 -1.57 4.13
C GLY A 25 23.68 -1.32 4.77
N SER A 26 23.27 -0.05 4.87
CA SER A 26 21.86 0.24 5.10
C SER A 26 21.10 -0.30 3.88
N GLN A 27 20.29 -1.33 4.04
CA GLN A 27 19.37 -1.70 2.98
C GLN A 27 18.47 -0.48 2.76
N GLU A 28 18.53 0.10 1.57
CA GLU A 28 17.55 1.11 1.17
C GLU A 28 16.17 0.46 1.28
N ARG A 29 15.32 1.02 2.12
CA ARG A 29 13.94 0.55 2.23
C ARG A 29 13.26 0.98 0.94
N GLU A 30 12.86 0.02 0.15
CA GLU A 30 12.03 0.30 -1.02
C GLU A 30 10.67 0.83 -0.54
N PRO A 31 10.13 1.88 -1.18
CA PRO A 31 8.80 2.37 -0.86
C PRO A 31 7.74 1.33 -1.19
N ILE A 32 6.66 1.31 -0.40
CA ILE A 32 5.49 0.48 -0.67
C ILE A 32 4.73 1.11 -1.83
N GLU A 33 4.42 0.32 -2.84
CA GLU A 33 3.57 0.73 -3.95
C GLU A 33 2.10 0.58 -3.57
N ILE A 34 1.39 1.70 -3.44
CA ILE A 34 -0.02 1.73 -3.04
C ILE A 34 -0.84 2.25 -4.21
N LEU A 35 -1.85 1.48 -4.62
CA LEU A 35 -2.88 1.95 -5.54
C LEU A 35 -4.10 2.40 -4.74
N LEU A 36 -4.52 3.64 -4.92
CA LEU A 36 -5.76 4.19 -4.38
C LEU A 36 -6.76 4.36 -5.51
N ALA A 37 -7.85 3.61 -5.46
CA ALA A 37 -9.01 3.77 -6.32
C ALA A 37 -10.08 4.58 -5.58
N GLU A 38 -10.21 5.87 -5.93
CA GLU A 38 -11.08 6.84 -5.26
C GLU A 38 -11.42 7.97 -6.23
N ASP A 39 -12.69 8.27 -6.43
CA ASP A 39 -13.15 9.31 -7.34
C ASP A 39 -13.33 10.69 -6.67
N ASN A 40 -13.42 10.75 -5.35
CA ASN A 40 -13.57 11.99 -4.61
C ASN A 40 -12.21 12.67 -4.36
N PRO A 41 -11.96 13.86 -4.93
CA PRO A 41 -10.67 14.54 -4.76
C PRO A 41 -10.35 14.91 -3.29
N GLY A 42 -11.38 15.17 -2.49
CA GLY A 42 -11.22 15.46 -1.06
C GLY A 42 -10.72 14.25 -0.28
N ASP A 43 -11.29 13.08 -0.53
CA ASP A 43 -10.88 11.83 0.09
C ASP A 43 -9.48 11.39 -0.36
N VAL A 44 -9.14 11.60 -1.64
CA VAL A 44 -7.76 11.40 -2.14
C VAL A 44 -6.77 12.26 -1.38
N LYS A 45 -7.08 13.56 -1.20
CA LYS A 45 -6.21 14.49 -0.49
C LYS A 45 -6.02 14.10 0.98
N LEU A 46 -7.08 13.69 1.66
CA LEU A 46 -7.02 13.24 3.05
C LEU A 46 -6.20 11.96 3.19
N THR A 47 -6.38 11.01 2.31
CA THR A 47 -5.61 9.75 2.29
C THR A 47 -4.13 10.03 2.06
N ARG A 48 -3.80 10.85 1.07
CA ARG A 48 -2.41 11.25 0.79
C ARG A 48 -1.77 11.92 2.01
N LYS A 49 -2.47 12.86 2.62
CA LYS A 49 -1.99 13.54 3.84
C LYS A 49 -1.75 12.57 5.00
N ALA A 50 -2.65 11.60 5.19
CA ALA A 50 -2.50 10.59 6.23
C ALA A 50 -1.25 9.72 6.00
N LEU A 51 -1.01 9.28 4.77
CA LEU A 51 0.17 8.48 4.43
C LEU A 51 1.48 9.25 4.57
N ASP A 52 1.47 10.56 4.30
CA ASP A 52 2.64 11.42 4.41
C ASP A 52 3.00 11.78 5.87
N GLN A 53 2.12 11.53 6.82
CA GLN A 53 2.34 11.87 8.24
C GLN A 53 3.30 10.92 8.96
N GLY A 54 3.59 9.77 8.41
CA GLY A 54 4.39 8.73 9.05
C GLY A 54 5.73 8.47 8.37
N ASP A 55 6.53 7.63 9.00
CA ASP A 55 7.85 7.21 8.50
C ASP A 55 7.77 6.07 7.49
N LEU A 56 6.57 5.75 7.01
CA LEU A 56 6.35 4.70 6.03
C LEU A 56 6.60 5.23 4.62
N LEU A 57 7.71 4.82 4.02
CA LEU A 57 8.01 5.18 2.63
C LEU A 57 6.97 4.54 1.71
N ASN A 58 6.29 5.35 0.92
CA ASN A 58 5.28 4.87 -0.01
C ASN A 58 5.23 5.71 -1.30
N ASN A 59 4.83 5.06 -2.38
CA ASN A 59 4.44 5.69 -3.64
C ASN A 59 2.94 5.49 -3.80
N LEU A 60 2.19 6.58 -3.78
CA LEU A 60 0.74 6.55 -3.94
C LEU A 60 0.36 6.84 -5.39
N HIS A 61 -0.23 5.85 -6.03
CA HIS A 61 -0.85 5.95 -7.35
C HIS A 61 -2.35 6.10 -7.18
N VAL A 62 -2.97 7.03 -7.90
CA VAL A 62 -4.39 7.33 -7.78
C VAL A 62 -5.09 7.09 -9.11
N VAL A 63 -6.20 6.37 -9.06
CA VAL A 63 -7.14 6.19 -10.17
C VAL A 63 -8.55 6.59 -9.73
N ASN A 64 -9.38 7.07 -10.66
CA ASN A 64 -10.63 7.73 -10.33
C ASN A 64 -11.89 6.86 -10.55
N ASP A 65 -11.73 5.67 -11.06
CA ASP A 65 -12.83 4.72 -11.26
C ASP A 65 -12.33 3.27 -11.35
N GLY A 66 -13.26 2.33 -11.32
CA GLY A 66 -12.92 0.91 -11.33
C GLY A 66 -12.37 0.40 -12.66
N VAL A 67 -12.70 1.06 -13.79
CA VAL A 67 -12.13 0.71 -15.10
C VAL A 67 -10.65 1.05 -15.14
N GLU A 68 -10.29 2.25 -14.68
CA GLU A 68 -8.89 2.68 -14.58
C GLU A 68 -8.12 1.83 -13.56
N ALA A 69 -8.75 1.45 -12.44
CA ALA A 69 -8.15 0.53 -11.48
C ALA A 69 -7.75 -0.80 -12.12
N MET A 70 -8.64 -1.41 -12.91
CA MET A 70 -8.34 -2.67 -13.60
C MET A 70 -7.27 -2.52 -14.68
N LYS A 71 -7.25 -1.41 -15.42
CA LYS A 71 -6.17 -1.12 -16.38
C LYS A 71 -4.81 -0.99 -15.70
N PHE A 72 -4.77 -0.30 -14.55
CA PHE A 72 -3.55 -0.18 -13.76
C PHE A 72 -3.05 -1.55 -13.29
N LEU A 73 -3.93 -2.35 -12.69
CA LEU A 73 -3.62 -3.68 -12.18
C LEU A 73 -3.15 -4.65 -13.26
N LYS A 74 -3.68 -4.53 -14.48
CA LYS A 74 -3.31 -5.35 -15.63
C LYS A 74 -2.17 -4.77 -16.47
N SER A 75 -1.60 -3.64 -16.05
CA SER A 75 -0.54 -2.93 -16.79
C SER A 75 -0.93 -2.60 -18.24
N GLU A 76 -2.15 -2.14 -18.44
CA GLU A 76 -2.70 -1.83 -19.75
C GLU A 76 -2.58 -0.33 -20.09
N GLY A 77 -2.40 -0.03 -21.38
CA GLY A 77 -2.40 1.33 -21.91
C GLY A 77 -1.31 2.20 -21.29
N GLU A 78 -1.71 3.34 -20.71
CA GLU A 78 -0.81 4.28 -20.05
C GLU A 78 -0.12 3.72 -18.80
N TYR A 79 -0.63 2.62 -18.26
CA TYR A 79 -0.10 1.94 -17.08
C TYR A 79 0.86 0.79 -17.39
N ALA A 80 1.29 0.62 -18.64
CA ALA A 80 2.15 -0.49 -19.07
C ALA A 80 3.48 -0.56 -18.32
N ASP A 81 4.02 0.59 -17.91
CA ASP A 81 5.31 0.71 -17.22
C ASP A 81 5.16 1.02 -15.72
N THR A 82 3.94 0.97 -15.18
CA THR A 82 3.73 1.19 -13.74
C THR A 82 4.05 -0.07 -12.94
N PRO A 83 4.58 0.07 -11.71
CA PRO A 83 4.83 -1.07 -10.86
C PRO A 83 3.52 -1.74 -10.43
N MET A 84 3.57 -3.06 -10.20
CA MET A 84 2.47 -3.77 -9.57
C MET A 84 2.31 -3.26 -8.14
N PRO A 85 1.10 -2.88 -7.70
CA PRO A 85 0.91 -2.41 -6.34
C PRO A 85 1.08 -3.53 -5.32
N ASP A 86 1.64 -3.16 -4.17
CA ASP A 86 1.75 -4.03 -3.01
C ASP A 86 0.45 -4.05 -2.19
N LEU A 87 -0.36 -3.00 -2.34
CA LEU A 87 -1.61 -2.80 -1.62
C LEU A 87 -2.60 -2.01 -2.48
N LEU A 88 -3.85 -2.44 -2.49
CA LEU A 88 -4.97 -1.68 -3.05
C LEU A 88 -5.84 -1.10 -1.93
N LEU A 89 -5.98 0.22 -1.92
CA LEU A 89 -7.01 0.95 -1.16
C LEU A 89 -8.18 1.22 -2.11
N LEU A 90 -9.33 0.65 -1.82
CA LEU A 90 -10.45 0.59 -2.75
C LEU A 90 -11.72 1.21 -2.17
N ASP A 91 -12.15 2.33 -2.74
CA ASP A 91 -13.50 2.85 -2.50
C ASP A 91 -14.55 1.98 -3.21
N LEU A 92 -15.69 1.78 -2.57
CA LEU A 92 -16.77 1.00 -3.13
C LEU A 92 -17.60 1.76 -4.15
N ASN A 93 -17.84 3.03 -3.91
CA ASN A 93 -18.76 3.86 -4.68
C ASN A 93 -18.03 4.70 -5.72
N MET A 94 -17.67 4.08 -6.83
CA MET A 94 -17.00 4.74 -7.95
C MET A 94 -17.85 4.66 -9.22
N PRO A 95 -17.72 5.64 -10.15
CA PRO A 95 -18.38 5.58 -11.45
C PRO A 95 -17.78 4.48 -12.34
N LYS A 96 -18.50 4.13 -13.41
CA LYS A 96 -18.17 3.17 -14.47
C LYS A 96 -18.11 1.73 -13.96
N LYS A 97 -17.19 1.41 -13.08
CA LYS A 97 -17.06 0.11 -12.41
C LYS A 97 -16.86 0.37 -10.92
N ASP A 98 -17.73 -0.17 -10.08
CA ASP A 98 -17.65 -0.01 -8.64
C ASP A 98 -16.60 -0.93 -7.99
N GLY A 99 -16.33 -0.70 -6.69
CA GLY A 99 -15.31 -1.46 -5.99
C GLY A 99 -15.61 -2.96 -5.87
N ARG A 100 -16.89 -3.35 -5.80
CA ARG A 100 -17.26 -4.78 -5.77
C ARG A 100 -16.91 -5.47 -7.08
N GLN A 101 -17.21 -4.83 -8.20
CA GLN A 101 -16.88 -5.36 -9.52
C GLN A 101 -15.36 -5.46 -9.71
N VAL A 102 -14.58 -4.52 -9.17
CA VAL A 102 -13.11 -4.61 -9.16
C VAL A 102 -12.64 -5.83 -8.37
N MET A 103 -13.19 -6.06 -7.19
CA MET A 103 -12.84 -7.23 -6.36
C MET A 103 -13.21 -8.55 -7.05
N GLU A 104 -14.39 -8.63 -7.68
CA GLU A 104 -14.81 -9.80 -8.44
C GLU A 104 -13.83 -10.12 -9.59
N ASP A 105 -13.42 -9.09 -10.33
CA ASP A 105 -12.46 -9.24 -11.42
C ASP A 105 -11.07 -9.67 -10.91
N MET A 106 -10.64 -9.15 -9.76
CA MET A 106 -9.37 -9.54 -9.14
C MET A 106 -9.39 -10.98 -8.64
N GLU A 107 -10.48 -11.44 -8.06
CA GLU A 107 -10.61 -12.83 -7.59
C GLU A 107 -10.57 -13.82 -8.76
N ALA A 108 -11.05 -13.44 -9.92
CA ALA A 108 -11.01 -14.27 -11.13
C ALA A 108 -9.60 -14.37 -11.76
N ASP A 109 -8.68 -13.52 -11.35
CA ASP A 109 -7.30 -13.48 -11.86
C ASP A 109 -6.32 -13.97 -10.79
N PRO A 110 -5.60 -15.11 -11.02
CA PRO A 110 -4.70 -15.68 -10.03
C PRO A 110 -3.55 -14.77 -9.58
N GLU A 111 -3.08 -13.86 -10.44
CA GLU A 111 -2.03 -12.90 -10.09
C GLU A 111 -2.58 -11.75 -9.25
N LEU A 112 -3.72 -11.20 -9.67
CA LEU A 112 -4.35 -10.07 -8.98
C LEU A 112 -4.96 -10.47 -7.64
N SER A 113 -5.43 -11.71 -7.50
CA SER A 113 -6.01 -12.22 -6.25
C SER A 113 -5.02 -12.25 -5.07
N ARG A 114 -3.73 -12.13 -5.35
CA ARG A 114 -2.67 -12.09 -4.32
C ARG A 114 -2.46 -10.70 -3.72
N ILE A 115 -2.93 -9.65 -4.40
CA ILE A 115 -2.76 -8.28 -3.93
C ILE A 115 -3.72 -8.04 -2.77
N PRO A 116 -3.23 -7.64 -1.60
CA PRO A 116 -4.09 -7.28 -0.47
C PRO A 116 -5.00 -6.10 -0.82
N VAL A 117 -6.27 -6.22 -0.45
CA VAL A 117 -7.29 -5.17 -0.66
C VAL A 117 -7.79 -4.68 0.68
N VAL A 118 -7.66 -3.39 0.92
CA VAL A 118 -8.31 -2.67 2.02
C VAL A 118 -9.45 -1.84 1.44
N VAL A 119 -10.67 -2.19 1.82
CA VAL A 119 -11.87 -1.47 1.37
C VAL A 119 -12.07 -0.23 2.22
N LEU A 120 -12.21 0.91 1.55
CA LEU A 120 -12.56 2.18 2.18
C LEU A 120 -14.08 2.33 2.26
N THR A 121 -14.61 2.48 3.47
CA THR A 121 -16.04 2.57 3.71
C THR A 121 -16.43 3.90 4.34
N SER A 122 -17.67 4.36 4.08
CA SER A 122 -18.22 5.55 4.71
C SER A 122 -18.89 5.24 6.05
N SER A 123 -19.23 3.96 6.30
CA SER A 123 -19.90 3.52 7.53
C SER A 123 -19.79 2.01 7.73
N GLU A 124 -20.05 1.56 8.97
CA GLU A 124 -20.14 0.13 9.29
C GLU A 124 -21.26 -0.59 8.52
N ALA A 125 -22.37 0.11 8.24
CA ALA A 125 -23.46 -0.44 7.45
C ALA A 125 -23.02 -0.76 6.01
N GLU A 126 -22.17 0.05 5.41
CA GLU A 126 -21.57 -0.20 4.10
C GLU A 126 -20.63 -1.40 4.14
N GLU A 127 -19.82 -1.53 5.20
CA GLU A 127 -18.97 -2.69 5.44
C GLU A 127 -19.78 -3.98 5.53
N ASP A 128 -20.89 -3.99 6.27
CA ASP A 128 -21.80 -5.15 6.40
C ASP A 128 -22.36 -5.58 5.05
N VAL A 129 -22.72 -4.62 4.20
CA VAL A 129 -23.20 -4.91 2.83
C VAL A 129 -22.11 -5.61 2.02
N VAL A 130 -20.87 -5.14 2.07
CA VAL A 130 -19.76 -5.76 1.33
C VAL A 130 -19.47 -7.16 1.83
N ARG A 131 -19.45 -7.36 3.12
CA ARG A 131 -19.26 -8.68 3.75
C ARG A 131 -20.33 -9.68 3.31
N SER A 132 -21.57 -9.22 3.07
CA SER A 132 -22.68 -10.06 2.63
C SER A 132 -22.51 -10.65 1.22
N TYR A 133 -21.65 -10.05 0.40
CA TYR A 133 -21.30 -10.55 -0.95
C TYR A 133 -20.17 -11.58 -0.96
N GLU A 134 -19.66 -11.97 0.19
CA GLU A 134 -18.55 -12.96 0.32
C GLU A 134 -17.29 -12.60 -0.48
N LEU A 135 -17.05 -11.32 -0.71
CA LEU A 135 -15.86 -10.84 -1.41
C LEU A 135 -14.64 -10.82 -0.49
N SER A 136 -13.49 -11.18 -1.03
CA SER A 136 -12.24 -11.35 -0.28
C SER A 136 -11.51 -10.02 -0.04
N ALA A 137 -12.12 -9.09 0.71
CA ALA A 137 -11.36 -7.97 1.25
C ALA A 137 -10.52 -8.43 2.45
N ASN A 138 -9.26 -8.00 2.48
CA ASN A 138 -8.34 -8.33 3.58
C ASN A 138 -8.65 -7.51 4.83
N ALA A 139 -9.11 -6.29 4.66
CA ALA A 139 -9.49 -5.40 5.75
C ALA A 139 -10.43 -4.28 5.26
N TYR A 140 -10.98 -3.56 6.23
CA TYR A 140 -11.86 -2.41 6.01
C TYR A 140 -11.34 -1.22 6.80
N LEU A 141 -11.38 -0.05 6.21
CA LEU A 141 -10.96 1.20 6.83
C LEU A 141 -12.04 2.25 6.62
N THR A 142 -12.56 2.81 7.70
CA THR A 142 -13.59 3.85 7.64
C THR A 142 -12.98 5.19 7.27
N LYS A 143 -13.60 5.89 6.33
CA LYS A 143 -13.21 7.25 5.95
C LYS A 143 -13.59 8.27 7.06
N PRO A 144 -12.78 9.31 7.28
CA PRO A 144 -11.53 9.65 6.62
C PRO A 144 -10.38 8.74 7.05
N VAL A 145 -9.47 8.44 6.11
CA VAL A 145 -8.27 7.65 6.40
C VAL A 145 -7.34 8.46 7.30
N ASP A 146 -6.92 7.89 8.42
CA ASP A 146 -5.87 8.41 9.28
C ASP A 146 -4.67 7.46 9.31
N PHE A 147 -3.49 7.98 9.62
CA PHE A 147 -2.25 7.22 9.59
C PHE A 147 -2.24 6.07 10.62
N ASP A 148 -2.70 6.32 11.83
CA ASP A 148 -2.69 5.31 12.90
C ASP A 148 -3.61 4.13 12.56
N GLY A 149 -4.81 4.41 12.06
CA GLY A 149 -5.74 3.38 11.57
C GLY A 149 -5.18 2.60 10.38
N PHE A 150 -4.51 3.27 9.47
CA PHE A 150 -3.84 2.62 8.33
C PHE A 150 -2.73 1.68 8.79
N VAL A 151 -1.85 2.12 9.67
CA VAL A 151 -0.75 1.29 10.21
C VAL A 151 -1.27 0.09 11.00
N GLU A 152 -2.33 0.28 11.80
CA GLU A 152 -2.97 -0.81 12.53
C GLU A 152 -3.48 -1.90 11.57
N ILE A 153 -4.19 -1.51 10.53
CA ILE A 153 -4.73 -2.45 9.55
C ILE A 153 -3.63 -3.18 8.78
N ILE A 154 -2.62 -2.47 8.32
CA ILE A 154 -1.47 -3.09 7.66
C ILE A 154 -0.76 -4.08 8.57
N GLY A 155 -0.65 -3.77 9.87
CA GLY A 155 -0.06 -4.65 10.86
C GLY A 155 -0.80 -5.99 11.02
N HIS A 156 -2.07 -6.06 10.65
CA HIS A 156 -2.87 -7.30 10.66
C HIS A 156 -2.78 -8.09 9.36
N LEU A 157 -2.18 -7.57 8.31
CA LEU A 157 -1.94 -8.29 7.05
C LEU A 157 -0.69 -9.16 7.22
N GLU A 158 -0.88 -10.43 7.57
CA GLU A 158 0.16 -11.34 8.09
C GLU A 158 1.44 -11.38 7.27
N ASN A 159 1.39 -11.39 5.96
CA ASN A 159 2.59 -11.51 5.13
C ASN A 159 3.13 -10.17 4.63
N PHE A 160 2.35 -9.10 4.74
CA PHE A 160 2.69 -7.79 4.18
C PHE A 160 3.99 -7.23 4.77
N TRP A 161 4.15 -7.31 6.09
CA TRP A 161 5.34 -6.81 6.78
C TRP A 161 6.61 -7.59 6.49
N PHE A 162 6.48 -8.90 6.26
CA PHE A 162 7.65 -9.75 5.99
C PHE A 162 8.10 -9.68 4.53
N GLU A 163 7.16 -9.58 3.59
CA GLU A 163 7.48 -9.62 2.17
C GLU A 163 7.75 -8.23 1.58
N VAL A 164 6.97 -7.22 1.98
CA VAL A 164 7.01 -5.88 1.38
C VAL A 164 7.85 -4.91 2.20
N VAL A 165 7.62 -4.83 3.49
CA VAL A 165 8.27 -3.81 4.34
C VAL A 165 9.64 -4.27 4.84
N LYS A 166 9.93 -5.57 4.81
CA LYS A 166 11.20 -6.17 5.30
C LYS A 166 11.64 -5.59 6.66
N MET A 167 10.68 -5.38 7.55
CA MET A 167 11.03 -4.96 8.91
C MET A 167 11.68 -6.10 9.67
N PRO A 168 12.73 -5.85 10.45
CA PRO A 168 13.24 -6.87 11.35
C PRO A 168 12.14 -7.26 12.35
N PRO A 169 11.99 -8.54 12.67
CA PRO A 169 11.06 -8.97 13.71
C PRO A 169 11.39 -8.27 15.02
N LYS A 170 10.36 -7.79 15.69
CA LYS A 170 10.54 -7.23 17.04
C LYS A 170 10.92 -8.32 18.02
#